data_043a057abf299593ce15dfd753229e2b
#
_entry.id   043a057abf299593ce15dfd753229e2b
#
_cell.length_a   1.000
_cell.length_b   1.000
_cell.length_c   1.000
_cell.angle_alpha   90.00
_cell.angle_beta   90.00
_cell.angle_gamma   90.00
#
_symmetry.space_group_name_H-M   'P 1'
#
loop_
_entity.id
_entity.type
_entity.pdbx_description
1 polymer ?
#
loop_
_entity_poly.entity_id
_entity_poly.type
_entity_poly.pdbx_seq_one_letter_code
_entity_poly.pdbx_strand_id
1 'polypeptide(L)'
;MLPSFVVTGFLGSGKTTLLVNSAREHFSGKRVAVIVNELGEVGVDGKILKNAYSEVLELPEGCICCSLHAEFEKAITEIREKYDPEVLLVETSGGAVPFPVILSLQALGCLVESVICLVDCVNFDRYKEDNTAKYQIGGSNVVVLNKTDLAKPEDLDCIEKDALEIWKLYRPVNTFTGEPIYTKLKIYRTSYGRLPKEVFEGVYTLPELKALPQHPQHSHWQKVINLLEPLDYEDLEKNLKNLPEKVIRAKGIVRLKHHPYPVAVNYTFGYMDIPIEIRDYDGPYFLVLIGN
;
A
#
# COMPACT_ATOMS: atom_id res chain seq x y z
N MET A 1 18.65 14.72 -6.89
CA MET A 1 17.55 13.80 -7.22
C MET A 1 16.67 13.70 -6.00
N LEU A 2 15.36 13.59 -6.15
CA LEU A 2 14.41 13.45 -5.04
C LEU A 2 14.41 12.00 -4.53
N PRO A 3 14.85 11.73 -3.29
CA PRO A 3 14.74 10.41 -2.68
C PRO A 3 13.30 9.96 -2.61
N SER A 4 13.01 8.77 -3.11
CA SER A 4 11.65 8.26 -3.24
C SER A 4 11.55 6.82 -2.75
N PHE A 5 10.47 6.52 -2.02
CA PHE A 5 10.17 5.20 -1.48
C PHE A 5 8.82 4.75 -2.00
N VAL A 6 8.75 3.54 -2.52
CA VAL A 6 7.51 2.93 -3.01
C VAL A 6 7.03 1.92 -1.99
N VAL A 7 5.80 2.07 -1.52
CA VAL A 7 5.14 1.15 -0.61
C VAL A 7 4.07 0.38 -1.37
N THR A 8 4.25 -0.92 -1.46
CA THR A 8 3.34 -1.84 -2.15
C THR A 8 2.95 -3.00 -1.24
N GLY A 9 2.10 -3.88 -1.71
CA GLY A 9 1.62 -5.04 -0.99
C GLY A 9 0.13 -5.25 -1.19
N PHE A 10 -0.31 -6.48 -1.03
CA PHE A 10 -1.69 -6.88 -1.29
C PHE A 10 -2.70 -6.11 -0.42
N LEU A 11 -3.97 -6.22 -0.77
CA LEU A 11 -5.07 -5.56 -0.07
C LEU A 11 -5.04 -5.90 1.44
N GLY A 12 -5.11 -4.87 2.30
CA GLY A 12 -5.13 -5.05 3.76
C GLY A 12 -3.79 -5.41 4.41
N SER A 13 -2.67 -5.40 3.69
CA SER A 13 -1.34 -5.73 4.24
C SER A 13 -0.79 -4.72 5.26
N GLY A 14 -1.39 -3.51 5.36
CA GLY A 14 -1.00 -2.48 6.33
C GLY A 14 -0.14 -1.34 5.76
N LYS A 15 -0.20 -1.08 4.45
CA LYS A 15 0.57 -0.01 3.79
C LYS A 15 0.36 1.36 4.41
N THR A 16 -0.88 1.78 4.55
CA THR A 16 -1.26 3.07 5.17
C THR A 16 -0.77 3.15 6.63
N THR A 17 -0.86 2.04 7.38
CA THR A 17 -0.37 1.97 8.77
C THR A 17 1.15 2.16 8.83
N LEU A 18 1.90 1.53 7.90
CA LEU A 18 3.34 1.73 7.78
C LEU A 18 3.66 3.21 7.54
N LEU A 19 2.96 3.86 6.60
CA LEU A 19 3.20 5.27 6.29
C LEU A 19 2.93 6.16 7.51
N VAL A 20 1.81 5.97 8.22
CA VAL A 20 1.49 6.75 9.42
C VAL A 20 2.56 6.59 10.51
N ASN A 21 3.04 5.37 10.75
CA ASN A 21 4.08 5.14 11.75
C ASN A 21 5.44 5.70 11.30
N SER A 22 5.79 5.56 10.01
CA SER A 22 7.02 6.13 9.46
C SER A 22 7.08 7.65 9.55
N ALA A 23 5.93 8.35 9.39
CA ALA A 23 5.84 9.80 9.58
C ALA A 23 6.33 10.22 10.96
N ARG A 24 5.88 9.50 11.98
CA ARG A 24 6.19 9.79 13.38
C ARG A 24 7.62 9.41 13.76
N GLU A 25 8.09 8.26 13.29
CA GLU A 25 9.34 7.65 13.73
C GLU A 25 10.56 8.12 12.92
N HIS A 26 10.40 8.44 11.61
CA HIS A 26 11.53 8.65 10.71
C HIS A 26 11.54 9.99 9.99
N PHE A 27 10.39 10.64 9.85
CA PHE A 27 10.25 11.84 9.02
C PHE A 27 9.86 13.10 9.78
N SER A 28 9.91 13.08 11.12
CA SER A 28 9.64 14.27 11.93
C SER A 28 10.59 15.41 11.55
N GLY A 29 10.01 16.57 11.24
CA GLY A 29 10.77 17.78 10.84
C GLY A 29 11.26 17.80 9.40
N LYS A 30 10.97 16.78 8.57
CA LYS A 30 11.27 16.78 7.12
C LYS A 30 10.05 17.20 6.31
N ARG A 31 10.30 17.84 5.17
CA ARG A 31 9.25 18.10 4.16
C ARG A 31 9.06 16.81 3.36
N VAL A 32 7.99 16.09 3.66
CA VAL A 32 7.65 14.83 3.01
C VAL A 32 6.37 15.00 2.21
N ALA A 33 6.41 14.64 0.94
CA ALA A 33 5.22 14.50 0.11
C ALA A 33 4.82 13.03 0.00
N VAL A 34 3.53 12.77 0.01
CA VAL A 34 2.97 11.43 -0.15
C VAL A 34 2.02 11.41 -1.33
N ILE A 35 2.20 10.46 -2.23
CA ILE A 35 1.25 10.15 -3.30
C ILE A 35 0.57 8.83 -2.93
N VAL A 36 -0.75 8.84 -2.86
CA VAL A 36 -1.56 7.64 -2.61
C VAL A 36 -2.33 7.30 -3.87
N ASN A 37 -2.14 6.10 -4.37
CA ASN A 37 -2.95 5.54 -5.45
C ASN A 37 -3.96 4.57 -4.84
N GLU A 38 -5.20 5.01 -4.70
CA GLU A 38 -6.24 4.28 -3.99
C GLU A 38 -7.23 3.59 -4.92
N LEU A 39 -7.64 2.37 -4.54
CA LEU A 39 -8.72 1.62 -5.16
C LEU A 39 -10.07 2.21 -4.68
N GLY A 40 -10.79 2.92 -5.54
CA GLY A 40 -12.12 3.48 -5.26
C GLY A 40 -12.19 5.01 -5.35
N GLU A 41 -13.39 5.51 -5.60
CA GLU A 41 -13.67 6.95 -5.80
C GLU A 41 -13.50 7.80 -4.52
N VAL A 42 -13.21 7.19 -3.38
CA VAL A 42 -13.22 7.91 -2.09
C VAL A 42 -11.96 7.63 -1.28
N GLY A 43 -11.07 8.61 -1.25
CA GLY A 43 -9.75 8.57 -0.61
C GLY A 43 -9.79 8.46 0.92
N VAL A 44 -9.95 7.25 1.46
CA VAL A 44 -9.88 7.01 2.92
C VAL A 44 -8.43 7.04 3.41
N ASP A 45 -7.50 6.42 2.67
CA ASP A 45 -6.08 6.39 3.04
C ASP A 45 -5.47 7.78 3.00
N GLY A 46 -5.78 8.57 1.96
CA GLY A 46 -5.32 9.94 1.86
C GLY A 46 -5.77 10.82 3.03
N LYS A 47 -7.01 10.68 3.50
CA LYS A 47 -7.51 11.44 4.67
C LYS A 47 -6.80 11.06 5.96
N ILE A 48 -6.49 9.77 6.16
CA ILE A 48 -5.71 9.32 7.31
C ILE A 48 -4.30 9.90 7.26
N LEU A 49 -3.67 9.91 6.08
CA LEU A 49 -2.31 10.38 5.90
C LEU A 49 -2.18 11.91 6.01
N LYS A 50 -3.20 12.68 5.64
CA LYS A 50 -3.21 14.15 5.83
C LYS A 50 -3.02 14.60 7.29
N ASN A 51 -3.36 13.74 8.24
CA ASN A 51 -3.09 14.00 9.66
C ASN A 51 -1.61 13.73 10.04
N ALA A 52 -0.86 13.02 9.21
CA ALA A 52 0.51 12.60 9.50
C ALA A 52 1.56 13.36 8.67
N TYR A 53 1.19 13.81 7.50
CA TYR A 53 2.07 14.48 6.54
C TYR A 53 1.54 15.83 6.12
N SER A 54 2.45 16.76 5.81
CA SER A 54 2.10 18.13 5.39
C SER A 54 1.52 18.19 3.98
N GLU A 55 1.88 17.24 3.13
CA GLU A 55 1.40 17.17 1.75
C GLU A 55 1.02 15.74 1.36
N VAL A 56 -0.23 15.55 0.98
CA VAL A 56 -0.76 14.25 0.51
C VAL A 56 -1.58 14.48 -0.75
N LEU A 57 -1.15 13.87 -1.86
CA LEU A 57 -1.88 13.84 -3.13
C LEU A 57 -2.53 12.47 -3.33
N GLU A 58 -3.83 12.48 -3.56
CA GLU A 58 -4.61 11.29 -3.87
C GLU A 58 -4.79 11.20 -5.38
N LEU A 59 -4.38 10.08 -5.97
CA LEU A 59 -4.60 9.80 -7.39
C LEU A 59 -5.66 8.71 -7.56
N PRO A 60 -6.60 8.87 -8.51
CA PRO A 60 -7.62 7.85 -8.80
C PRO A 60 -6.98 6.54 -9.26
N GLU A 61 -7.70 5.42 -9.06
CA GLU A 61 -7.26 4.10 -9.53
C GLU A 61 -7.06 4.09 -11.04
N GLY A 62 -6.01 3.37 -11.49
CA GLY A 62 -5.65 3.28 -12.89
C GLY A 62 -4.66 4.35 -13.36
N CYS A 63 -4.47 5.42 -12.59
CA CYS A 63 -3.52 6.49 -12.94
C CYS A 63 -2.09 6.00 -13.13
N ILE A 64 -1.68 4.95 -12.41
CA ILE A 64 -0.31 4.47 -12.44
C ILE A 64 -0.14 3.21 -13.32
N CYS A 65 -1.23 2.45 -13.56
CA CYS A 65 -1.11 1.14 -14.21
C CYS A 65 -1.14 1.12 -15.74
N CYS A 66 -1.95 1.91 -16.44
CA CYS A 66 -2.12 1.78 -17.90
C CYS A 66 -2.56 3.02 -18.68
N SER A 67 -3.22 4.01 -18.09
CA SER A 67 -3.83 5.11 -18.89
C SER A 67 -3.47 6.52 -18.44
N LEU A 68 -2.89 6.71 -17.27
CA LEU A 68 -2.72 8.02 -16.65
C LEU A 68 -1.29 8.29 -16.15
N HIS A 69 -0.28 7.76 -16.89
CA HIS A 69 1.14 8.09 -16.66
C HIS A 69 1.34 9.61 -16.60
N ALA A 70 0.66 10.35 -17.48
CA ALA A 70 0.71 11.80 -17.52
C ALA A 70 0.19 12.48 -16.24
N GLU A 71 -0.85 11.93 -15.58
CA GLU A 71 -1.36 12.49 -14.32
C GLU A 71 -0.40 12.26 -13.17
N PHE A 72 0.22 11.10 -13.12
CA PHE A 72 1.26 10.80 -12.14
C PHE A 72 2.48 11.69 -12.32
N GLU A 73 2.94 11.87 -13.57
CA GLU A 73 4.04 12.79 -13.92
C GLU A 73 3.71 14.24 -13.55
N LYS A 74 2.48 14.67 -13.87
CA LYS A 74 2.00 16.01 -13.49
C LYS A 74 1.98 16.19 -11.97
N ALA A 75 1.49 15.19 -11.23
CA ALA A 75 1.45 15.23 -9.78
C ALA A 75 2.84 15.36 -9.16
N ILE A 76 3.83 14.60 -9.65
CA ILE A 76 5.22 14.68 -9.17
C ILE A 76 5.82 16.05 -9.50
N THR A 77 5.57 16.58 -10.71
CA THR A 77 6.07 17.89 -11.12
C THR A 77 5.47 18.99 -10.22
N GLU A 78 4.17 18.93 -9.99
CA GLU A 78 3.46 19.89 -9.13
C GLU A 78 3.95 19.85 -7.67
N ILE A 79 4.17 18.65 -7.13
CA ILE A 79 4.74 18.46 -5.80
C ILE A 79 6.13 19.11 -5.71
N ARG A 80 7.00 18.86 -6.69
CA ARG A 80 8.37 19.41 -6.69
C ARG A 80 8.38 20.93 -6.79
N GLU A 81 7.52 21.51 -7.62
CA GLU A 81 7.47 22.96 -7.83
C GLU A 81 6.84 23.72 -6.65
N LYS A 82 5.79 23.17 -6.05
CA LYS A 82 5.05 23.87 -4.99
C LYS A 82 5.58 23.63 -3.59
N TYR A 83 6.08 22.42 -3.30
CA TYR A 83 6.39 22.00 -1.93
C TYR A 83 7.87 21.73 -1.69
N ASP A 84 8.68 21.59 -2.76
CA ASP A 84 10.11 21.28 -2.66
C ASP A 84 10.42 20.22 -1.59
N PRO A 85 9.84 18.99 -1.71
CA PRO A 85 9.98 17.97 -0.70
C PRO A 85 11.40 17.43 -0.62
N GLU A 86 11.82 17.04 0.58
CA GLU A 86 13.07 16.32 0.82
C GLU A 86 12.95 14.82 0.57
N VAL A 87 11.72 14.30 0.66
CA VAL A 87 11.40 12.88 0.48
C VAL A 87 10.03 12.74 -0.19
N LEU A 88 9.92 11.78 -1.09
CA LEU A 88 8.67 11.38 -1.72
C LEU A 88 8.32 9.93 -1.32
N LEU A 89 7.14 9.74 -0.79
CA LEU A 89 6.56 8.42 -0.53
C LEU A 89 5.44 8.16 -1.52
N VAL A 90 5.42 6.97 -2.12
CA VAL A 90 4.36 6.57 -3.06
C VAL A 90 3.72 5.27 -2.60
N GLU A 91 2.45 5.33 -2.21
CA GLU A 91 1.66 4.13 -1.91
C GLU A 91 0.96 3.64 -3.17
N THR A 92 1.21 2.39 -3.57
CA THR A 92 0.47 1.77 -4.67
C THR A 92 -0.85 1.19 -4.17
N SER A 93 -1.85 1.10 -5.05
CA SER A 93 -3.06 0.33 -4.78
C SER A 93 -2.70 -1.13 -4.44
N GLY A 94 -3.52 -1.76 -3.59
CA GLY A 94 -3.34 -3.17 -3.24
C GLY A 94 -3.54 -4.15 -4.39
N GLY A 95 -4.18 -3.72 -5.48
CA GLY A 95 -4.35 -4.47 -6.73
C GLY A 95 -3.31 -4.13 -7.81
N ALA A 96 -2.34 -3.25 -7.53
CA ALA A 96 -1.35 -2.80 -8.50
C ALA A 96 0.04 -3.38 -8.26
N VAL A 97 0.79 -3.60 -9.33
CA VAL A 97 2.20 -3.98 -9.28
C VAL A 97 3.09 -2.73 -9.25
N PRO A 98 4.28 -2.76 -8.62
CA PRO A 98 5.10 -1.56 -8.42
C PRO A 98 5.86 -1.08 -9.64
N PHE A 99 6.08 -1.92 -10.66
CA PHE A 99 6.97 -1.61 -11.78
C PHE A 99 6.64 -0.34 -12.55
N PRO A 100 5.37 -0.04 -12.92
CA PRO A 100 5.04 1.21 -13.60
C PRO A 100 5.43 2.44 -12.79
N VAL A 101 5.20 2.40 -11.48
CA VAL A 101 5.55 3.49 -10.56
C VAL A 101 7.06 3.70 -10.51
N ILE A 102 7.83 2.60 -10.39
CA ILE A 102 9.30 2.66 -10.36
C ILE A 102 9.85 3.32 -11.63
N LEU A 103 9.38 2.87 -12.81
CA LEU A 103 9.82 3.43 -14.08
C LEU A 103 9.48 4.91 -14.21
N SER A 104 8.26 5.31 -13.84
CA SER A 104 7.85 6.72 -13.90
C SER A 104 8.69 7.59 -12.97
N LEU A 105 8.94 7.15 -11.75
CA LEU A 105 9.79 7.87 -10.80
C LEU A 105 11.21 8.05 -11.34
N GLN A 106 11.81 6.98 -11.87
CA GLN A 106 13.15 7.03 -12.44
C GLN A 106 13.22 7.93 -13.69
N ALA A 107 12.22 7.86 -14.58
CA ALA A 107 12.14 8.71 -15.77
C ALA A 107 12.03 10.21 -15.42
N LEU A 108 11.37 10.53 -14.29
CA LEU A 108 11.26 11.90 -13.75
C LEU A 108 12.45 12.33 -12.92
N GLY A 109 13.54 11.57 -12.91
CA GLY A 109 14.76 11.88 -12.18
C GLY A 109 14.63 11.77 -10.66
N CYS A 110 13.71 10.96 -10.18
CA CYS A 110 13.66 10.56 -8.77
C CYS A 110 14.65 9.43 -8.51
N LEU A 111 15.21 9.40 -7.31
CA LEU A 111 16.08 8.32 -6.85
C LEU A 111 15.22 7.33 -6.05
N VAL A 112 14.90 6.17 -6.62
CA VAL A 112 14.14 5.14 -5.91
C VAL A 112 15.06 4.43 -4.93
N GLU A 113 14.93 4.77 -3.65
CA GLU A 113 15.78 4.27 -2.57
C GLU A 113 15.36 2.86 -2.16
N SER A 114 14.06 2.60 -2.01
CA SER A 114 13.56 1.25 -1.81
C SER A 114 12.12 1.07 -2.29
N VAL A 115 11.79 -0.17 -2.61
CA VAL A 115 10.43 -0.65 -2.85
C VAL A 115 10.09 -1.64 -1.75
N ILE A 116 9.16 -1.25 -0.89
CA ILE A 116 8.79 -1.93 0.34
C ILE A 116 7.48 -2.67 0.10
N CYS A 117 7.50 -3.99 0.08
CA CYS A 117 6.31 -4.83 -0.06
C CYS A 117 5.86 -5.37 1.29
N LEU A 118 4.63 -5.04 1.71
CA LEU A 118 4.06 -5.62 2.92
C LEU A 118 3.33 -6.92 2.60
N VAL A 119 3.64 -7.94 3.38
CA VAL A 119 2.98 -9.25 3.39
C VAL A 119 2.19 -9.39 4.69
N ASP A 120 0.88 -9.63 4.58
CA ASP A 120 0.01 -9.92 5.72
C ASP A 120 0.20 -11.38 6.15
N CYS A 121 0.92 -11.61 7.25
CA CYS A 121 1.24 -12.96 7.74
C CYS A 121 0.01 -13.79 8.13
N VAL A 122 -1.10 -13.13 8.47
CA VAL A 122 -2.35 -13.84 8.88
C VAL A 122 -3.07 -14.43 7.67
N ASN A 123 -3.01 -13.73 6.53
CA ASN A 123 -3.80 -14.07 5.35
C ASN A 123 -2.95 -14.51 4.15
N PHE A 124 -1.63 -14.64 4.29
CA PHE A 124 -0.72 -14.88 3.17
C PHE A 124 -1.10 -16.10 2.33
N ASP A 125 -1.47 -17.21 2.94
CA ASP A 125 -1.88 -18.45 2.25
C ASP A 125 -3.12 -18.27 1.36
N ARG A 126 -3.96 -17.25 1.62
CA ARG A 126 -5.16 -16.98 0.82
C ARG A 126 -4.85 -16.25 -0.50
N TYR A 127 -3.70 -15.56 -0.57
CA TYR A 127 -3.38 -14.74 -1.73
C TYR A 127 -1.97 -14.93 -2.29
N LYS A 128 -1.12 -15.77 -1.68
CA LYS A 128 0.27 -16.00 -2.16
C LYS A 128 0.33 -16.52 -3.60
N GLU A 129 -0.75 -17.18 -4.07
CA GLU A 129 -0.85 -17.64 -5.46
C GLU A 129 -1.38 -16.56 -6.43
N ASP A 130 -1.86 -15.43 -5.93
CA ASP A 130 -2.29 -14.32 -6.76
C ASP A 130 -1.11 -13.68 -7.49
N ASN A 131 -1.26 -13.47 -8.80
CA ASN A 131 -0.18 -12.94 -9.62
C ASN A 131 0.21 -11.51 -9.21
N THR A 132 -0.74 -10.68 -8.80
CA THR A 132 -0.43 -9.32 -8.31
C THR A 132 0.47 -9.40 -7.09
N ALA A 133 0.13 -10.25 -6.11
CA ALA A 133 0.94 -10.44 -4.91
C ALA A 133 2.35 -10.95 -5.24
N LYS A 134 2.48 -11.92 -6.16
CA LYS A 134 3.77 -12.43 -6.63
C LYS A 134 4.63 -11.33 -7.26
N TYR A 135 4.06 -10.50 -8.11
CA TYR A 135 4.80 -9.38 -8.73
C TYR A 135 5.03 -8.21 -7.77
N GLN A 136 4.20 -8.01 -6.76
CA GLN A 136 4.48 -7.05 -5.68
C GLN A 136 5.70 -7.48 -4.88
N ILE A 137 5.77 -8.74 -4.47
CA ILE A 137 6.93 -9.31 -3.77
C ILE A 137 8.15 -9.27 -4.68
N GLY A 138 8.05 -9.79 -5.92
CA GLY A 138 9.15 -9.82 -6.87
C GLY A 138 9.69 -8.45 -7.25
N GLY A 139 8.81 -7.45 -7.35
CA GLY A 139 9.17 -6.07 -7.69
C GLY A 139 9.81 -5.27 -6.56
N SER A 140 10.03 -5.90 -5.39
CA SER A 140 10.49 -5.22 -4.19
C SER A 140 11.91 -5.65 -3.81
N ASN A 141 12.64 -4.77 -3.14
CA ASN A 141 13.96 -5.08 -2.54
C ASN A 141 13.91 -5.11 -1.01
N VAL A 142 12.78 -4.70 -0.43
CA VAL A 142 12.45 -4.85 0.99
C VAL A 142 11.10 -5.55 1.10
N VAL A 143 11.04 -6.69 1.77
CA VAL A 143 9.79 -7.40 2.09
C VAL A 143 9.55 -7.32 3.60
N VAL A 144 8.33 -6.97 3.96
CA VAL A 144 7.92 -6.76 5.35
C VAL A 144 6.83 -7.77 5.70
N LEU A 145 7.17 -8.76 6.48
CA LEU A 145 6.23 -9.69 7.08
C LEU A 145 5.53 -8.96 8.22
N ASN A 146 4.33 -8.45 7.94
CA ASN A 146 3.55 -7.62 8.85
C ASN A 146 2.48 -8.42 9.59
N LYS A 147 1.94 -7.87 10.67
CA LYS A 147 0.94 -8.49 11.55
C LYS A 147 1.46 -9.76 12.24
N THR A 148 2.75 -9.77 12.58
CA THR A 148 3.38 -10.92 13.25
C THR A 148 2.83 -11.16 14.64
N ASP A 149 2.22 -10.15 15.27
CA ASP A 149 1.50 -10.23 16.54
C ASP A 149 0.19 -11.03 16.46
N LEU A 150 -0.36 -11.18 15.26
CA LEU A 150 -1.60 -11.91 14.99
C LEU A 150 -1.37 -13.28 14.31
N ALA A 151 -0.16 -13.53 13.81
CA ALA A 151 0.22 -14.78 13.17
C ALA A 151 0.79 -15.77 14.19
N LYS A 152 0.73 -17.07 13.88
CA LYS A 152 1.36 -18.08 14.71
C LYS A 152 2.88 -18.05 14.50
N PRO A 153 3.68 -18.09 15.57
CA PRO A 153 5.15 -18.04 15.46
C PRO A 153 5.74 -19.14 14.56
N GLU A 154 5.15 -20.33 14.58
CA GLU A 154 5.59 -21.47 13.76
C GLU A 154 5.37 -21.27 12.26
N ASP A 155 4.41 -20.41 11.87
CA ASP A 155 4.12 -20.14 10.46
C ASP A 155 5.07 -19.09 9.85
N LEU A 156 5.69 -18.24 10.68
CA LEU A 156 6.49 -17.12 10.19
C LEU A 156 7.70 -17.55 9.35
N ASP A 157 8.36 -18.65 9.72
CA ASP A 157 9.52 -19.17 8.98
C ASP A 157 9.08 -19.72 7.61
N CYS A 158 7.91 -20.36 7.55
CA CYS A 158 7.34 -20.85 6.30
C CYS A 158 6.95 -19.68 5.38
N ILE A 159 6.29 -18.65 5.93
CA ILE A 159 5.90 -17.45 5.19
C ILE A 159 7.13 -16.72 4.64
N GLU A 160 8.18 -16.58 5.42
CA GLU A 160 9.44 -15.96 4.98
C GLU A 160 10.09 -16.76 3.84
N LYS A 161 10.10 -18.07 3.95
CA LYS A 161 10.62 -18.96 2.90
C LYS A 161 9.81 -18.83 1.62
N ASP A 162 8.48 -18.89 1.71
CA ASP A 162 7.58 -18.74 0.55
C ASP A 162 7.77 -17.37 -0.12
N ALA A 163 7.85 -16.29 0.67
CA ALA A 163 8.08 -14.94 0.15
C ALA A 163 9.44 -14.83 -0.56
N LEU A 164 10.49 -15.44 -0.01
CA LEU A 164 11.81 -15.49 -0.63
C LEU A 164 11.81 -16.29 -1.94
N GLU A 165 11.10 -17.41 -2.01
CA GLU A 165 10.96 -18.21 -3.22
C GLU A 165 10.19 -17.45 -4.30
N ILE A 166 9.06 -16.83 -3.94
CA ILE A 166 8.30 -15.97 -4.84
C ILE A 166 9.20 -14.83 -5.37
N TRP A 167 9.94 -14.15 -4.49
CA TRP A 167 10.84 -13.08 -4.91
C TRP A 167 11.87 -13.57 -5.93
N LYS A 168 12.51 -14.71 -5.71
CA LYS A 168 13.50 -15.29 -6.65
C LYS A 168 12.91 -15.58 -8.03
N LEU A 169 11.64 -16.00 -8.09
CA LEU A 169 10.96 -16.36 -9.33
C LEU A 169 10.42 -15.14 -10.09
N TYR A 170 9.98 -14.10 -9.39
CA TYR A 170 9.26 -12.97 -9.97
C TYR A 170 10.06 -11.66 -9.97
N ARG A 171 11.29 -11.63 -9.44
CA ARG A 171 12.14 -10.44 -9.50
C ARG A 171 12.51 -10.10 -10.95
N PRO A 172 12.69 -8.81 -11.27
CA PRO A 172 13.03 -8.41 -12.64
C PRO A 172 14.37 -8.98 -13.07
N VAL A 173 14.42 -9.44 -14.30
CA VAL A 173 15.63 -9.96 -14.95
C VAL A 173 15.97 -9.12 -16.18
N ASN A 174 17.24 -9.00 -16.46
CA ASN A 174 17.72 -8.40 -17.71
C ASN A 174 17.30 -9.28 -18.88
N THR A 175 16.52 -8.72 -19.80
CA THR A 175 15.98 -9.48 -20.95
C THR A 175 17.03 -9.99 -21.93
N PHE A 176 18.24 -9.40 -21.93
CA PHE A 176 19.33 -9.81 -22.81
C PHE A 176 20.23 -10.87 -22.18
N THR A 177 20.53 -10.73 -20.87
CA THR A 177 21.47 -11.63 -20.19
C THR A 177 20.76 -12.72 -19.36
N GLY A 178 19.47 -12.55 -19.07
CA GLY A 178 18.74 -13.41 -18.15
C GLY A 178 19.11 -13.23 -16.67
N GLU A 179 20.05 -12.34 -16.36
CA GLU A 179 20.50 -12.12 -14.99
C GLU A 179 19.51 -11.30 -14.17
N PRO A 180 19.35 -11.60 -12.89
CA PRO A 180 18.50 -10.80 -12.02
C PRO A 180 18.99 -9.36 -11.88
N ILE A 181 18.11 -8.39 -12.09
CA ILE A 181 18.38 -6.98 -11.84
C ILE A 181 18.45 -6.70 -10.33
N TYR A 182 17.51 -7.28 -9.56
CA TYR A 182 17.54 -7.22 -8.10
C TYR A 182 18.32 -8.40 -7.55
N THR A 183 19.48 -8.13 -6.97
CA THR A 183 20.40 -9.16 -6.45
C THR A 183 20.30 -9.35 -4.95
N LYS A 184 19.72 -8.39 -4.23
CA LYS A 184 19.59 -8.39 -2.76
C LYS A 184 18.15 -8.16 -2.35
N LEU A 185 17.70 -8.92 -1.37
CA LEU A 185 16.44 -8.75 -0.67
C LEU A 185 16.71 -8.61 0.82
N LYS A 186 16.01 -7.68 1.46
CA LYS A 186 15.90 -7.63 2.91
C LYS A 186 14.51 -8.02 3.34
N ILE A 187 14.41 -8.83 4.38
CA ILE A 187 13.13 -9.25 4.97
C ILE A 187 13.11 -8.79 6.42
N TYR A 188 12.04 -8.12 6.81
CA TYR A 188 11.77 -7.69 8.18
C TYR A 188 10.50 -8.33 8.69
N ARG A 189 10.49 -8.77 9.95
CA ARG A 189 9.29 -9.22 10.66
C ARG A 189 8.85 -8.10 11.59
N THR A 190 7.59 -7.69 11.50
CA THR A 190 7.09 -6.56 12.27
C THR A 190 5.60 -6.65 12.53
N SER A 191 5.13 -5.79 13.41
CA SER A 191 3.73 -5.50 13.65
C SER A 191 3.49 -4.01 13.41
N TYR A 192 2.29 -3.68 12.91
CA TYR A 192 1.90 -2.28 12.61
C TYR A 192 2.82 -1.58 11.59
N GLY A 193 3.53 -2.33 10.72
CA GLY A 193 4.40 -1.77 9.70
C GLY A 193 5.59 -0.96 10.23
N ARG A 194 6.03 -1.17 11.47
CA ARG A 194 7.19 -0.46 12.02
C ARG A 194 8.48 -1.01 11.43
N LEU A 195 9.30 -0.14 10.89
CA LEU A 195 10.55 -0.49 10.24
C LEU A 195 11.72 0.28 10.86
N PRO A 196 12.94 -0.29 10.82
CA PRO A 196 14.13 0.43 11.24
C PRO A 196 14.45 1.57 10.27
N LYS A 197 15.12 2.61 10.79
CA LYS A 197 15.45 3.83 10.05
C LYS A 197 16.26 3.59 8.78
N GLU A 198 17.12 2.57 8.79
CA GLU A 198 17.98 2.19 7.65
C GLU A 198 17.20 1.91 6.35
N VAL A 199 15.92 1.51 6.43
CA VAL A 199 15.06 1.29 5.27
C VAL A 199 14.81 2.60 4.52
N PHE A 200 14.89 3.73 5.23
CA PHE A 200 14.62 5.08 4.73
C PHE A 200 15.89 5.94 4.60
N GLU A 201 17.08 5.33 4.60
CA GLU A 201 18.37 6.04 4.54
C GLU A 201 19.19 5.73 3.27
N GLY A 202 18.56 5.25 2.20
CA GLY A 202 19.23 5.03 0.91
C GLY A 202 20.14 3.80 0.86
N VAL A 203 20.07 2.91 1.85
CA VAL A 203 20.91 1.70 1.92
C VAL A 203 20.55 0.70 0.81
N TYR A 204 19.34 0.79 0.28
CA TYR A 204 18.75 -0.19 -0.64
C TYR A 204 18.43 0.37 -2.03
N THR A 205 19.08 1.46 -2.42
CA THR A 205 18.83 2.12 -3.72
C THR A 205 18.76 1.13 -4.87
N LEU A 206 17.69 1.23 -5.64
CA LEU A 206 17.42 0.34 -6.76
C LEU A 206 18.22 0.69 -8.01
N PRO A 207 18.66 -0.30 -8.80
CA PRO A 207 19.19 -0.06 -10.12
C PRO A 207 18.09 0.49 -11.05
N GLU A 208 18.51 1.21 -12.08
CA GLU A 208 17.60 1.73 -13.11
C GLU A 208 16.95 0.58 -13.89
N LEU A 209 15.62 0.61 -14.00
CA LEU A 209 14.84 -0.29 -14.84
C LEU A 209 14.70 0.31 -16.24
N LYS A 210 14.96 -0.47 -17.28
CA LYS A 210 14.88 -0.03 -18.68
C LYS A 210 13.57 -0.41 -19.39
N ALA A 211 12.82 -1.35 -18.84
CA ALA A 211 11.56 -1.84 -19.41
C ALA A 211 10.66 -2.45 -18.34
N LEU A 212 9.35 -2.48 -18.62
CA LEU A 212 8.36 -3.17 -17.77
C LEU A 212 8.50 -4.69 -17.94
N PRO A 213 8.56 -5.46 -16.85
CA PRO A 213 8.29 -6.89 -16.89
C PRO A 213 6.87 -7.15 -17.40
N GLN A 214 6.70 -8.23 -18.20
CA GLN A 214 5.36 -8.65 -18.59
C GLN A 214 4.63 -9.21 -17.37
N HIS A 215 3.42 -8.72 -17.11
CA HIS A 215 2.56 -9.22 -16.05
C HIS A 215 1.11 -9.25 -16.51
N PRO A 216 0.30 -10.20 -16.04
CA PRO A 216 -1.13 -10.23 -16.32
C PRO A 216 -1.85 -9.07 -15.60
N GLN A 217 -2.86 -8.52 -16.26
CA GLN A 217 -3.79 -7.58 -15.63
C GLN A 217 -4.81 -8.36 -14.82
N HIS A 218 -5.03 -7.95 -13.57
CA HIS A 218 -6.12 -8.44 -12.74
C HIS A 218 -7.16 -7.35 -12.56
N SER A 219 -8.42 -7.73 -12.69
CA SER A 219 -9.56 -6.85 -12.41
C SER A 219 -10.24 -7.31 -11.13
N HIS A 220 -10.15 -6.52 -10.09
CA HIS A 220 -11.02 -6.66 -8.94
C HIS A 220 -12.31 -5.88 -9.20
N TRP A 221 -13.47 -6.43 -8.78
CA TRP A 221 -14.71 -5.66 -8.78
C TRP A 221 -14.80 -4.82 -7.50
N GLN A 222 -15.47 -3.69 -7.62
CA GLN A 222 -15.78 -2.85 -6.46
C GLN A 222 -17.26 -2.47 -6.42
N LYS A 223 -17.77 -2.24 -5.22
CA LYS A 223 -19.13 -1.77 -4.98
C LYS A 223 -19.13 -0.79 -3.83
N VAL A 224 -19.67 0.41 -4.10
CA VAL A 224 -19.87 1.44 -3.07
C VAL A 224 -21.26 1.28 -2.45
N ILE A 225 -21.31 1.33 -1.13
CA ILE A 225 -22.54 1.33 -0.33
C ILE A 225 -22.60 2.66 0.42
N ASN A 226 -23.53 3.54 0.05
CA ASN A 226 -23.76 4.77 0.77
C ASN A 226 -24.55 4.49 2.06
N LEU A 227 -24.13 5.11 3.14
CA LEU A 227 -24.72 4.95 4.47
C LEU A 227 -25.45 6.25 4.85
N LEU A 228 -26.74 6.16 5.07
CA LEU A 228 -27.58 7.32 5.38
C LEU A 228 -27.73 7.57 6.89
N GLU A 229 -27.53 6.54 7.69
CA GLU A 229 -27.72 6.59 9.15
C GLU A 229 -26.51 6.10 9.91
N PRO A 230 -26.29 6.56 11.17
CA PRO A 230 -25.25 6.02 12.03
C PRO A 230 -25.44 4.53 12.32
N LEU A 231 -24.37 3.77 12.22
CA LEU A 231 -24.35 2.33 12.45
C LEU A 231 -24.07 2.00 13.91
N ASP A 232 -24.60 0.87 14.38
CA ASP A 232 -24.14 0.26 15.60
C ASP A 232 -22.82 -0.47 15.34
N TYR A 233 -21.87 -0.38 16.29
CA TYR A 233 -20.55 -0.98 16.11
C TYR A 233 -20.59 -2.52 16.02
N GLU A 234 -21.39 -3.16 16.89
CA GLU A 234 -21.51 -4.63 16.93
C GLU A 234 -22.19 -5.15 15.64
N ASP A 235 -23.20 -4.43 15.15
CA ASP A 235 -23.88 -4.76 13.89
C ASP A 235 -22.94 -4.59 12.70
N LEU A 236 -22.13 -3.52 12.67
CA LEU A 236 -21.13 -3.30 11.63
C LEU A 236 -20.09 -4.43 11.59
N GLU A 237 -19.51 -4.76 12.73
CA GLU A 237 -18.53 -5.82 12.86
C GLU A 237 -19.11 -7.18 12.43
N LYS A 238 -20.30 -7.51 12.90
CA LYS A 238 -21.02 -8.75 12.53
C LYS A 238 -21.30 -8.83 11.03
N ASN A 239 -21.76 -7.73 10.43
CA ASN A 239 -22.07 -7.69 9.00
C ASN A 239 -20.80 -7.83 8.16
N LEU A 240 -19.69 -7.18 8.55
CA LEU A 240 -18.41 -7.31 7.87
C LEU A 240 -17.87 -8.75 7.97
N LYS A 241 -17.92 -9.36 9.14
CA LYS A 241 -17.48 -10.77 9.34
C LYS A 241 -18.30 -11.80 8.55
N ASN A 242 -19.54 -11.47 8.22
CA ASN A 242 -20.43 -12.33 7.43
C ASN A 242 -20.45 -12.01 5.92
N LEU A 243 -19.52 -11.18 5.43
CA LEU A 243 -19.39 -10.94 4.00
C LEU A 243 -19.03 -12.21 3.24
N PRO A 244 -19.52 -12.39 1.99
CA PRO A 244 -19.16 -13.54 1.17
C PRO A 244 -17.65 -13.65 0.97
N GLU A 245 -17.10 -14.87 0.87
CA GLU A 245 -15.67 -15.14 0.69
C GLU A 245 -15.04 -14.43 -0.52
N LYS A 246 -15.84 -14.18 -1.55
CA LYS A 246 -15.40 -13.41 -2.72
C LYS A 246 -15.11 -11.92 -2.41
N VAL A 247 -15.56 -11.39 -1.26
CA VAL A 247 -15.23 -10.05 -0.81
C VAL A 247 -13.90 -10.12 -0.06
N ILE A 248 -12.87 -9.56 -0.64
CA ILE A 248 -11.52 -9.55 -0.09
C ILE A 248 -11.37 -8.44 0.96
N ARG A 249 -11.94 -7.27 0.66
CA ARG A 249 -11.79 -6.07 1.46
C ARG A 249 -13.07 -5.27 1.53
N ALA A 250 -13.32 -4.64 2.68
CA ALA A 250 -14.27 -3.54 2.81
C ALA A 250 -13.57 -2.35 3.48
N LYS A 251 -13.77 -1.16 2.95
CA LYS A 251 -13.14 0.06 3.45
C LYS A 251 -14.11 1.22 3.35
N GLY A 252 -14.08 2.14 4.31
CA GLY A 252 -14.94 3.31 4.22
C GLY A 252 -14.85 4.23 5.42
N ILE A 253 -15.66 5.27 5.38
CA ILE A 253 -15.86 6.19 6.50
C ILE A 253 -17.31 6.04 6.94
N VAL A 254 -17.48 5.71 8.19
CA VAL A 254 -18.79 5.47 8.79
C VAL A 254 -19.02 6.37 10.00
N ARG A 255 -20.28 6.66 10.29
CA ARG A 255 -20.68 7.25 11.55
C ARG A 255 -21.21 6.16 12.46
N LEU A 256 -20.61 6.05 13.65
CA LEU A 256 -21.06 5.11 14.65
C LEU A 256 -22.01 5.77 15.64
N LYS A 257 -23.04 5.04 16.11
CA LYS A 257 -23.88 5.49 17.25
C LYS A 257 -22.98 5.67 18.46
N HIS A 258 -23.26 6.70 19.25
CA HIS A 258 -22.54 7.00 20.48
C HIS A 258 -21.04 7.31 20.32
N HIS A 259 -20.55 7.54 19.09
CA HIS A 259 -19.20 8.00 18.84
C HIS A 259 -19.21 9.46 18.36
N PRO A 260 -18.36 10.34 18.91
CA PRO A 260 -18.42 11.79 18.62
C PRO A 260 -17.96 12.12 17.19
N TYR A 261 -17.06 11.33 16.62
CA TYR A 261 -16.45 11.55 15.30
C TYR A 261 -16.73 10.41 14.35
N PRO A 262 -16.74 10.65 13.03
CA PRO A 262 -16.67 9.61 12.03
C PRO A 262 -15.41 8.76 12.19
N VAL A 263 -15.47 7.50 11.78
CA VAL A 263 -14.35 6.59 11.85
C VAL A 263 -14.06 5.96 10.49
N ALA A 264 -12.78 5.79 10.18
CA ALA A 264 -12.35 4.95 9.08
C ALA A 264 -12.42 3.48 9.49
N VAL A 265 -13.07 2.68 8.66
CA VAL A 265 -13.20 1.24 8.83
C VAL A 265 -12.40 0.55 7.75
N ASN A 266 -11.64 -0.47 8.13
CA ASN A 266 -10.90 -1.33 7.22
C ASN A 266 -11.12 -2.78 7.63
N TYR A 267 -11.58 -3.60 6.68
CA TYR A 267 -11.83 -5.02 6.83
C TYR A 267 -11.13 -5.77 5.71
N THR A 268 -10.47 -6.86 6.04
CA THR A 268 -9.77 -7.69 5.06
C THR A 268 -9.85 -9.16 5.48
N PHE A 269 -10.32 -10.04 4.60
CA PHE A 269 -10.37 -11.49 4.79
C PHE A 269 -10.98 -11.97 6.14
N GLY A 270 -12.01 -11.33 6.63
CA GLY A 270 -12.69 -11.72 7.88
C GLY A 270 -12.20 -10.98 9.12
N TYR A 271 -11.18 -10.13 9.00
CA TYR A 271 -10.64 -9.32 10.09
C TYR A 271 -10.96 -7.84 9.89
N MET A 272 -11.46 -7.18 10.91
CA MET A 272 -11.68 -5.74 10.94
C MET A 272 -10.62 -5.08 11.83
N ASP A 273 -9.92 -4.10 11.28
CA ASP A 273 -8.97 -3.29 12.05
C ASP A 273 -9.71 -2.42 13.08
N ILE A 274 -9.00 -1.98 14.12
CA ILE A 274 -9.56 -0.99 15.05
C ILE A 274 -9.89 0.28 14.27
N PRO A 275 -11.15 0.77 14.32
CA PRO A 275 -11.54 1.98 13.60
C PRO A 275 -10.72 3.20 14.02
N ILE A 276 -10.34 4.02 13.04
CA ILE A 276 -9.53 5.24 13.25
C ILE A 276 -10.44 6.47 13.20
N GLU A 277 -10.40 7.31 14.23
CA GLU A 277 -11.16 8.58 14.26
C GLU A 277 -10.71 9.53 13.15
N ILE A 278 -11.69 10.19 12.50
CA ILE A 278 -11.46 11.24 11.51
C ILE A 278 -12.22 12.49 11.98
N ARG A 279 -11.51 13.47 12.53
CA ARG A 279 -12.12 14.61 13.20
C ARG A 279 -12.68 15.68 12.27
N ASP A 280 -12.01 15.93 11.13
CA ASP A 280 -12.37 16.99 10.18
C ASP A 280 -13.01 16.41 8.92
N TYR A 281 -14.11 15.65 9.09
CA TYR A 281 -14.82 15.02 7.99
C TYR A 281 -16.27 15.50 7.90
N ASP A 282 -16.61 16.12 6.79
CA ASP A 282 -17.94 16.62 6.42
C ASP A 282 -18.56 15.95 5.18
N GLY A 283 -17.89 14.91 4.66
CA GLY A 283 -18.32 14.19 3.47
C GLY A 283 -19.37 13.10 3.73
N PRO A 284 -19.81 12.39 2.67
CA PRO A 284 -20.77 11.30 2.78
C PRO A 284 -20.19 10.08 3.51
N TYR A 285 -21.02 9.34 4.22
CA TYR A 285 -20.64 8.06 4.85
C TYR A 285 -20.87 6.91 3.87
N PHE A 286 -19.91 6.01 3.79
CA PHE A 286 -19.93 4.92 2.80
C PHE A 286 -19.03 3.76 3.20
N LEU A 287 -19.26 2.61 2.54
CA LEU A 287 -18.35 1.45 2.51
C LEU A 287 -18.10 1.06 1.06
N VAL A 288 -16.84 0.83 0.71
CA VAL A 288 -16.42 0.25 -0.57
C VAL A 288 -16.08 -1.22 -0.33
N LEU A 289 -16.77 -2.11 -1.01
CA LEU A 289 -16.45 -3.54 -1.03
C LEU A 289 -15.59 -3.84 -2.25
N ILE A 290 -14.56 -4.62 -2.07
CA ILE A 290 -13.63 -5.04 -3.12
C ILE A 290 -13.53 -6.56 -3.10
N GLY A 291 -13.60 -7.20 -4.26
CA GLY A 291 -13.53 -8.64 -4.36
C GLY A 291 -12.98 -9.15 -5.70
N ASN A 292 -12.77 -10.46 -5.76
CA ASN A 292 -12.39 -11.20 -6.97
C ASN A 292 -13.63 -11.67 -7.76
#